data_f0e0c0dec01af74d8c550a395ccb86ad
#
_entry.id   f0e0c0dec01af74d8c550a395ccb86ad
#
_cell.length_a   1.000
_cell.length_b   1.000
_cell.length_c   1.000
_cell.angle_alpha   90.00
_cell.angle_beta   90.00
_cell.angle_gamma   90.00
#
_symmetry.space_group_name_H-M   'P 1'
#
loop_
_entity.id
_entity.type
_entity.pdbx_description
1 polymer ?
#
loop_
_entity_poly.entity_id
_entity_poly.type
_entity_poly.pdbx_seq_one_letter_code
_entity_poly.pdbx_strand_id
1 'polypeptide(L)'
;SQMYLAKQIVQVMVRHDGTADATYQLQHLMYGMLASHWGQPVAMDAMLSHEIAKVVDTLRANKYKDNFSLAEMAAISRMPMETFRKRFVSEVGMPPLSYVLHCKMERAKELLREQDYTVRQAGIEVGMQDPYHFSKQFKNIVGISPSAFMKQAAQPDATLRSKDPTRKTK
;
A
#
# COMPACT_ATOMS: atom_id res chain seq x y z
N SER A 1 5.36 14.45 -4.24
CA SER A 1 4.88 13.29 -3.51
C SER A 1 5.78 12.94 -2.31
N GLN A 2 7.11 12.92 -2.44
CA GLN A 2 8.06 12.64 -1.33
C GLN A 2 7.99 13.70 -0.21
N MET A 3 7.82 14.96 -0.56
CA MET A 3 7.63 16.05 0.42
C MET A 3 6.36 15.90 1.25
N TYR A 4 5.30 15.27 0.70
CA TYR A 4 4.07 15.02 1.44
C TYR A 4 4.27 13.93 2.51
N LEU A 5 4.92 12.82 2.15
CA LEU A 5 5.27 11.75 3.08
C LEU A 5 6.24 12.22 4.18
N ALA A 6 7.26 13.00 3.81
CA ALA A 6 8.18 13.60 4.78
C ALA A 6 7.45 14.52 5.79
N LYS A 7 6.51 15.35 5.32
CA LYS A 7 5.66 16.19 6.19
C LYS A 7 4.79 15.34 7.12
N GLN A 8 4.22 14.25 6.64
CA GLN A 8 3.42 13.32 7.47
C GLN A 8 4.27 12.68 8.56
N ILE A 9 5.48 12.22 8.23
CA ILE A 9 6.42 11.65 9.22
C ILE A 9 6.76 12.67 10.29
N VAL A 10 7.14 13.89 9.90
CA VAL A 10 7.44 14.96 10.85
C VAL A 10 6.23 15.28 11.72
N GLN A 11 5.03 15.30 11.16
CA GLN A 11 3.79 15.61 11.89
C GLN A 11 3.42 14.51 12.90
N VAL A 12 3.69 13.23 12.56
CA VAL A 12 3.52 12.11 13.50
C VAL A 12 4.61 12.11 14.55
N MET A 13 5.88 12.40 14.20
CA MET A 13 6.97 12.53 15.16
C MET A 13 6.75 13.64 16.19
N VAL A 14 6.23 14.79 15.77
CA VAL A 14 5.92 15.92 16.66
C VAL A 14 4.76 15.62 17.61
N ARG A 15 3.83 14.74 17.20
CA ARG A 15 2.67 14.32 18.02
C ARG A 15 2.93 13.03 18.80
N HIS A 16 4.15 12.51 18.76
CA HIS A 16 4.47 11.23 19.37
C HIS A 16 4.37 11.32 20.89
N ASP A 17 3.28 10.79 21.43
CA ASP A 17 3.00 10.68 22.86
C ASP A 17 3.43 9.33 23.47
N GLY A 18 4.20 8.55 22.72
CA GLY A 18 4.66 7.23 23.13
C GLY A 18 3.61 6.13 23.00
N THR A 19 2.45 6.41 22.39
CA THR A 19 1.42 5.40 22.19
C THR A 19 1.81 4.41 21.07
N ALA A 20 1.34 3.16 21.18
CA ALA A 20 1.55 2.13 20.17
C ALA A 20 1.02 2.55 18.79
N ASP A 21 -0.06 3.34 18.75
CA ASP A 21 -0.69 3.82 17.51
C ASP A 21 0.22 4.80 16.75
N ALA A 22 0.87 5.74 17.44
CA ALA A 22 1.83 6.66 16.83
C ALA A 22 3.06 5.94 16.27
N THR A 23 3.53 4.89 16.96
CA THR A 23 4.64 4.06 16.48
C THR A 23 4.24 3.30 15.21
N TYR A 24 3.01 2.77 15.15
CA TYR A 24 2.48 2.12 13.95
C TYR A 24 2.36 3.08 12.77
N GLN A 25 1.89 4.29 13.00
CA GLN A 25 1.76 5.30 11.95
C GLN A 25 3.12 5.72 11.39
N LEU A 26 4.12 5.92 12.23
CA LEU A 26 5.50 6.23 11.82
C LEU A 26 6.09 5.09 10.99
N GLN A 27 5.96 3.85 11.45
CA GLN A 27 6.47 2.68 10.77
C GLN A 27 5.81 2.51 9.39
N HIS A 28 4.50 2.73 9.30
CA HIS A 28 3.74 2.68 8.06
C HIS A 28 4.20 3.76 7.05
N LEU A 29 4.44 4.98 7.53
CA LEU A 29 4.93 6.08 6.69
C LEU A 29 6.37 5.85 6.23
N MET A 30 7.24 5.33 7.08
CA MET A 30 8.61 4.95 6.71
C MET A 30 8.64 3.86 5.63
N TYR A 31 7.80 2.83 5.75
CA TYR A 31 7.68 1.79 4.72
C TYR A 31 7.16 2.35 3.40
N GLY A 32 6.18 3.24 3.43
CA GLY A 32 5.71 3.96 2.23
C GLY A 32 6.80 4.77 1.54
N MET A 33 7.70 5.39 2.32
CA MET A 33 8.86 6.11 1.76
C MET A 33 9.88 5.16 1.14
N LEU A 34 10.24 4.09 1.82
CA LEU A 34 11.21 3.11 1.32
C LEU A 34 10.69 2.44 0.04
N ALA A 35 9.43 2.03 0.01
CA ALA A 35 8.81 1.43 -1.16
C ALA A 35 8.74 2.40 -2.35
N SER A 36 8.51 3.69 -2.11
CA SER A 36 8.47 4.70 -3.18
C SER A 36 9.85 5.12 -3.68
N HIS A 37 10.90 4.94 -2.87
CA HIS A 37 12.25 5.35 -3.22
C HIS A 37 13.00 4.29 -4.05
N TRP A 38 12.71 3.01 -3.84
CA TRP A 38 13.46 1.92 -4.47
C TRP A 38 12.78 1.28 -5.66
N GLY A 39 11.61 1.76 -6.11
CA GLY A 39 11.00 1.44 -7.43
C GLY A 39 10.92 -0.04 -7.82
N GLN A 40 11.38 -0.93 -6.96
CA GLN A 40 11.34 -2.38 -7.07
C GLN A 40 10.92 -2.92 -5.71
N PRO A 41 10.05 -3.91 -5.63
CA PRO A 41 9.96 -4.71 -4.43
C PRO A 41 11.35 -5.33 -4.25
N VAL A 42 12.12 -4.79 -3.30
CA VAL A 42 13.31 -5.52 -2.82
C VAL A 42 12.81 -6.94 -2.57
N ALA A 43 13.54 -7.93 -3.05
CA ALA A 43 13.19 -9.33 -2.87
C ALA A 43 13.17 -9.67 -1.36
N MET A 44 12.16 -9.18 -0.65
CA MET A 44 11.88 -9.53 0.75
C MET A 44 11.63 -11.03 0.88
N ASP A 45 11.21 -11.67 -0.23
CA ASP A 45 10.98 -13.11 -0.30
C ASP A 45 12.23 -13.94 0.03
N ALA A 46 13.44 -13.40 -0.21
CA ALA A 46 14.70 -14.11 0.09
C ALA A 46 15.07 -14.11 1.59
N MET A 47 14.39 -13.31 2.42
CA MET A 47 14.65 -13.18 3.85
C MET A 47 13.51 -13.70 4.74
N LEU A 48 12.37 -14.08 4.16
CA LEU A 48 11.24 -14.61 4.90
C LEU A 48 11.47 -16.07 5.27
N SER A 49 11.09 -16.46 6.47
CA SER A 49 11.02 -17.88 6.83
C SER A 49 10.00 -18.60 5.94
N HIS A 50 10.20 -19.91 5.73
CA HIS A 50 9.33 -20.71 4.88
C HIS A 50 7.84 -20.58 5.24
N GLU A 51 7.52 -20.53 6.53
CA GLU A 51 6.15 -20.42 7.01
C GLU A 51 5.52 -19.06 6.72
N ILE A 52 6.28 -17.99 6.86
CA ILE A 52 5.80 -16.63 6.53
C ILE A 52 5.73 -16.44 5.01
N ALA A 53 6.73 -16.92 4.27
CA ALA A 53 6.73 -16.89 2.80
C ALA A 53 5.48 -17.59 2.25
N LYS A 54 5.13 -18.77 2.80
CA LYS A 54 3.91 -19.50 2.39
C LYS A 54 2.62 -18.69 2.57
N VAL A 55 2.51 -17.91 3.64
CA VAL A 55 1.35 -17.02 3.85
C VAL A 55 1.35 -15.92 2.79
N VAL A 56 2.48 -15.25 2.60
CA VAL A 56 2.63 -14.16 1.61
C VAL A 56 2.30 -14.67 0.19
N ASP A 57 2.80 -15.84 -0.19
CA ASP A 57 2.54 -16.45 -1.49
C ASP A 57 1.05 -16.81 -1.67
N THR A 58 0.40 -17.33 -0.61
CA THR A 58 -1.03 -17.62 -0.65
C THR A 58 -1.86 -16.35 -0.86
N LEU A 59 -1.54 -15.27 -0.16
CA LEU A 59 -2.19 -13.97 -0.32
C LEU A 59 -1.97 -13.40 -1.74
N ARG A 60 -0.76 -13.54 -2.26
CA ARG A 60 -0.38 -13.07 -3.60
C ARG A 60 -1.08 -13.87 -4.70
N ALA A 61 -1.13 -15.21 -4.57
CA ALA A 61 -1.81 -16.09 -5.53
C ALA A 61 -3.30 -15.77 -5.66
N ASN A 62 -3.95 -15.36 -4.56
CA ASN A 62 -5.34 -14.91 -4.52
C ASN A 62 -5.52 -13.46 -5.01
N LYS A 63 -4.47 -12.77 -5.42
CA LYS A 63 -4.46 -11.34 -5.79
C LYS A 63 -5.06 -10.45 -4.68
N TYR A 64 -4.95 -10.88 -3.44
CA TYR A 64 -5.48 -10.19 -2.25
C TYR A 64 -7.01 -9.97 -2.28
N LYS A 65 -7.75 -10.72 -3.09
CA LYS A 65 -9.20 -10.56 -3.25
C LYS A 65 -9.96 -11.00 -2.01
N ASP A 66 -9.59 -12.14 -1.43
CA ASP A 66 -10.25 -12.66 -0.25
C ASP A 66 -9.90 -11.86 1.02
N ASN A 67 -10.81 -11.87 1.96
CA ASN A 67 -10.63 -11.24 3.26
C ASN A 67 -10.11 -12.26 4.26
N PHE A 68 -8.81 -12.54 4.21
CA PHE A 68 -8.17 -13.42 5.17
C PHE A 68 -8.19 -12.83 6.58
N SER A 69 -8.72 -13.58 7.52
CA SER A 69 -8.61 -13.27 8.94
C SER A 69 -7.21 -13.60 9.46
N LEU A 70 -6.86 -13.03 10.61
CA LEU A 70 -5.59 -13.35 11.27
C LEU A 70 -5.48 -14.84 11.61
N ALA A 71 -6.60 -15.49 12.00
CA ALA A 71 -6.65 -16.91 12.30
C ALA A 71 -6.38 -17.80 11.08
N GLU A 72 -6.94 -17.46 9.92
CA GLU A 72 -6.68 -18.17 8.66
C GLU A 72 -5.23 -18.05 8.22
N MET A 73 -4.65 -16.85 8.31
CA MET A 73 -3.23 -16.66 8.01
C MET A 73 -2.32 -17.45 8.97
N ALA A 74 -2.64 -17.49 10.26
CA ALA A 74 -1.93 -18.29 11.25
C ALA A 74 -2.05 -19.80 10.95
N ALA A 75 -3.23 -20.27 10.53
CA ALA A 75 -3.44 -21.66 10.13
C ALA A 75 -2.60 -22.04 8.89
N ILE A 76 -2.49 -21.17 7.90
CA ILE A 76 -1.62 -21.37 6.71
C ILE A 76 -0.16 -21.53 7.13
N SER A 77 0.31 -20.73 8.09
CA SER A 77 1.67 -20.80 8.64
C SER A 77 1.89 -21.98 9.58
N ARG A 78 0.83 -22.70 9.99
CA ARG A 78 0.85 -23.76 11.01
C ARG A 78 1.43 -23.30 12.37
N MET A 79 1.25 -22.02 12.70
CA MET A 79 1.69 -21.45 13.98
C MET A 79 0.50 -21.05 14.85
N PRO A 80 0.66 -21.05 16.19
CA PRO A 80 -0.25 -20.35 17.08
C PRO A 80 -0.37 -18.87 16.68
N MET A 81 -1.57 -18.30 16.74
CA MET A 81 -1.88 -16.96 16.23
C MET A 81 -0.96 -15.87 16.79
N GLU A 82 -0.65 -15.89 18.09
CA GLU A 82 0.26 -14.89 18.69
C GLU A 82 1.71 -15.06 18.22
N THR A 83 2.17 -16.29 18.04
CA THR A 83 3.50 -16.57 17.49
C THR A 83 3.59 -16.10 16.05
N PHE A 84 2.58 -16.42 15.25
CA PHE A 84 2.46 -15.96 13.86
C PHE A 84 2.50 -14.43 13.78
N ARG A 85 1.67 -13.74 14.57
CA ARG A 85 1.59 -12.28 14.58
C ARG A 85 2.95 -11.64 14.87
N LYS A 86 3.64 -12.09 15.92
CA LYS A 86 4.95 -11.56 16.31
C LYS A 86 6.01 -11.83 15.24
N ARG A 87 6.04 -13.05 14.71
CA ARG A 87 7.01 -13.44 13.69
C ARG A 87 6.76 -12.72 12.37
N PHE A 88 5.51 -12.59 11.95
CA PHE A 88 5.14 -11.83 10.75
C PHE A 88 5.58 -10.36 10.86
N VAL A 89 5.33 -9.69 12.00
CA VAL A 89 5.79 -8.31 12.22
C VAL A 89 7.32 -8.23 12.21
N SER A 90 8.01 -9.19 12.81
CA SER A 90 9.48 -9.22 12.83
C SER A 90 10.10 -9.38 11.45
N GLU A 91 9.52 -10.21 10.58
CA GLU A 91 10.07 -10.54 9.27
C GLU A 91 9.56 -9.60 8.16
N VAL A 92 8.28 -9.22 8.20
CA VAL A 92 7.63 -8.36 7.17
C VAL A 92 7.66 -6.88 7.57
N GLY A 93 7.82 -6.59 8.87
CA GLY A 93 7.92 -5.23 9.39
C GLY A 93 6.58 -4.56 9.70
N MET A 94 5.44 -5.19 9.39
CA MET A 94 4.11 -4.66 9.66
C MET A 94 3.12 -5.76 10.07
N PRO A 95 2.01 -5.41 10.77
CA PRO A 95 0.99 -6.39 11.14
C PRO A 95 0.37 -7.08 9.92
N PRO A 96 -0.01 -8.39 10.03
CA PRO A 96 -0.55 -9.15 8.90
C PRO A 96 -1.74 -8.50 8.20
N LEU A 97 -2.72 -8.00 8.95
CA LEU A 97 -3.91 -7.36 8.37
C LEU A 97 -3.57 -6.01 7.68
N SER A 98 -2.61 -5.27 8.23
CA SER A 98 -2.12 -4.03 7.61
C SER A 98 -1.38 -4.33 6.30
N TYR A 99 -0.60 -5.41 6.26
CA TYR A 99 0.06 -5.89 5.05
C TYR A 99 -0.95 -6.24 3.95
N VAL A 100 -1.98 -7.04 4.29
CA VAL A 100 -3.05 -7.38 3.34
C VAL A 100 -3.74 -6.13 2.81
N LEU A 101 -4.09 -5.19 3.69
CA LEU A 101 -4.73 -3.95 3.29
C LEU A 101 -3.85 -3.10 2.39
N HIS A 102 -2.55 -3.00 2.70
CA HIS A 102 -1.58 -2.29 1.87
C HIS A 102 -1.50 -2.92 0.46
N CYS A 103 -1.36 -4.23 0.37
CA CYS A 103 -1.32 -4.96 -0.91
C CYS A 103 -2.62 -4.80 -1.72
N LYS A 104 -3.78 -4.78 -1.06
CA LYS A 104 -5.06 -4.47 -1.70
C LYS A 104 -5.05 -3.06 -2.31
N MET A 105 -4.51 -2.07 -1.62
CA MET A 105 -4.45 -0.70 -2.16
C MET A 105 -3.43 -0.56 -3.29
N GLU A 106 -2.30 -1.25 -3.24
CA GLU A 106 -1.36 -1.29 -4.37
C GLU A 106 -2.01 -1.93 -5.61
N ARG A 107 -2.71 -3.05 -5.43
CA ARG A 107 -3.46 -3.68 -6.52
C ARG A 107 -4.58 -2.77 -7.04
N ALA A 108 -5.29 -2.08 -6.18
CA ALA A 108 -6.30 -1.09 -6.60
C ALA A 108 -5.68 0.05 -7.43
N LYS A 109 -4.48 0.52 -7.07
CA LYS A 109 -3.75 1.55 -7.87
C LYS A 109 -3.45 1.05 -9.28
N GLU A 110 -3.04 -0.21 -9.43
CA GLU A 110 -2.81 -0.83 -10.75
C GLU A 110 -4.10 -0.81 -11.58
N LEU A 111 -5.20 -1.34 -11.01
CA LEU A 111 -6.50 -1.39 -11.68
C LEU A 111 -7.02 0.02 -12.07
N LEU A 112 -6.84 1.01 -11.20
CA LEU A 112 -7.27 2.38 -11.46
C LEU A 112 -6.39 3.13 -12.50
N ARG A 113 -5.19 2.64 -12.78
CA ARG A 113 -4.36 3.12 -13.90
C ARG A 113 -4.81 2.54 -15.24
N GLU A 114 -5.33 1.32 -15.24
CA GLU A 114 -5.99 0.72 -16.38
C GLU A 114 -7.34 1.44 -16.55
N GLN A 115 -7.50 2.23 -17.62
CA GLN A 115 -8.67 3.09 -17.85
C GLN A 115 -10.01 2.34 -17.95
N ASP A 116 -9.97 1.01 -17.94
CA ASP A 116 -11.14 0.14 -18.03
C ASP A 116 -11.84 -0.10 -16.68
N TYR A 117 -11.25 0.33 -15.57
CA TYR A 117 -11.79 0.11 -14.22
C TYR A 117 -12.39 1.38 -13.61
N THR A 118 -13.63 1.30 -13.20
CA THR A 118 -14.24 2.32 -12.33
C THR A 118 -13.76 2.13 -10.87
N VAL A 119 -13.89 3.17 -10.05
CA VAL A 119 -13.58 3.12 -8.61
C VAL A 119 -14.33 1.97 -7.92
N ARG A 120 -15.60 1.76 -8.28
CA ARG A 120 -16.42 0.67 -7.74
C ARG A 120 -15.89 -0.70 -8.14
N GLN A 121 -15.54 -0.89 -9.40
CA GLN A 121 -15.00 -2.15 -9.90
C GLN A 121 -13.65 -2.48 -9.26
N ALA A 122 -12.74 -1.49 -9.15
CA ALA A 122 -11.47 -1.68 -8.46
C ALA A 122 -11.66 -2.09 -6.99
N GLY A 123 -12.63 -1.50 -6.27
CA GLY A 123 -12.98 -1.90 -4.92
C GLY A 123 -13.44 -3.36 -4.83
N ILE A 124 -14.33 -3.78 -5.73
CA ILE A 124 -14.83 -5.16 -5.79
C ILE A 124 -13.69 -6.14 -6.10
N GLU A 125 -12.81 -5.82 -7.03
CA GLU A 125 -11.67 -6.68 -7.43
C GLU A 125 -10.66 -6.90 -6.31
N VAL A 126 -10.53 -5.94 -5.38
CA VAL A 126 -9.69 -6.13 -4.19
C VAL A 126 -10.49 -6.61 -2.96
N GLY A 127 -11.72 -7.11 -3.17
CA GLY A 127 -12.55 -7.69 -2.12
C GLY A 127 -13.18 -6.67 -1.16
N MET A 128 -13.33 -5.42 -1.59
CA MET A 128 -14.01 -4.36 -0.86
C MET A 128 -15.28 -3.94 -1.57
N GLN A 129 -16.42 -4.54 -1.17
CA GLN A 129 -17.71 -4.32 -1.84
C GLN A 129 -18.33 -2.96 -1.51
N ASP A 130 -18.05 -2.40 -0.33
CA ASP A 130 -18.53 -1.08 0.06
C ASP A 130 -17.63 0.03 -0.53
N PRO A 131 -18.14 0.83 -1.48
CA PRO A 131 -17.35 1.89 -2.13
C PRO A 131 -16.92 3.00 -1.18
N TYR A 132 -17.69 3.27 -0.13
CA TYR A 132 -17.33 4.29 0.88
C TYR A 132 -16.16 3.81 1.71
N HIS A 133 -16.23 2.57 2.22
CA HIS A 133 -15.16 1.95 2.98
C HIS A 133 -13.89 1.84 2.13
N PHE A 134 -14.00 1.38 0.88
CA PHE A 134 -12.88 1.33 -0.05
C PHE A 134 -12.24 2.71 -0.24
N SER A 135 -13.02 3.73 -0.57
CA SER A 135 -12.52 5.09 -0.82
C SER A 135 -11.83 5.71 0.40
N LYS A 136 -12.36 5.44 1.60
CA LYS A 136 -11.79 5.87 2.87
C LYS A 136 -10.42 5.20 3.11
N GLN A 137 -10.35 3.88 2.96
CA GLN A 137 -9.09 3.13 3.14
C GLN A 137 -8.05 3.51 2.09
N PHE A 138 -8.46 3.65 0.83
CA PHE A 138 -7.58 4.09 -0.24
C PHE A 138 -6.98 5.48 0.05
N LYS A 139 -7.82 6.43 0.45
CA LYS A 139 -7.35 7.78 0.82
C LYS A 139 -6.41 7.77 2.03
N ASN A 140 -6.69 6.94 3.02
CA ASN A 140 -5.84 6.82 4.21
C ASN A 140 -4.44 6.29 3.87
N ILE A 141 -4.34 5.33 2.95
CA ILE A 141 -3.07 4.66 2.61
C ILE A 141 -2.34 5.39 1.48
N VAL A 142 -3.07 5.79 0.43
CA VAL A 142 -2.47 6.41 -0.78
C VAL A 142 -2.32 7.93 -0.63
N GLY A 143 -3.07 8.54 0.32
CA GLY A 143 -3.04 9.98 0.60
C GLY A 143 -4.03 10.81 -0.22
N ILE A 144 -4.56 10.29 -1.32
CA ILE A 144 -5.56 10.95 -2.18
C ILE A 144 -6.75 10.01 -2.47
N SER A 145 -7.90 10.58 -2.85
CA SER A 145 -9.06 9.73 -3.18
C SER A 145 -8.83 8.92 -4.46
N PRO A 146 -9.53 7.76 -4.62
CA PRO A 146 -9.43 6.96 -5.84
C PRO A 146 -9.73 7.76 -7.10
N SER A 147 -10.76 8.61 -7.08
CA SER A 147 -11.12 9.46 -8.22
C SER A 147 -10.05 10.52 -8.56
N ALA A 148 -9.39 11.08 -7.54
CA ALA A 148 -8.27 12.01 -7.74
C ALA A 148 -7.06 11.26 -8.31
N PHE A 149 -6.79 10.03 -7.83
CA PHE A 149 -5.74 9.17 -8.36
C PHE A 149 -5.94 8.84 -9.84
N MET A 150 -7.17 8.47 -10.25
CA MET A 150 -7.51 8.21 -11.66
C MET A 150 -7.28 9.43 -12.54
N LYS A 151 -7.70 10.63 -12.08
CA LYS A 151 -7.47 11.88 -12.82
C LYS A 151 -5.98 12.17 -13.02
N GLN A 152 -5.15 11.95 -12.00
CA GLN A 152 -3.70 12.11 -12.10
C GLN A 152 -3.07 11.08 -13.05
N ALA A 153 -3.52 9.83 -13.00
CA ALA A 153 -3.04 8.77 -13.87
C ALA A 153 -3.43 8.99 -15.36
N ALA A 154 -4.56 9.61 -15.61
CA ALA A 154 -5.04 9.95 -16.96
C ALA A 154 -4.32 11.20 -17.57
N GLN A 155 -3.58 11.97 -16.77
CA GLN A 155 -2.78 13.10 -17.24
C GLN A 155 -1.29 12.71 -17.28
N PRO A 156 -0.77 12.20 -18.40
CA PRO A 156 0.68 12.00 -18.54
C PRO A 156 1.34 13.37 -18.56
N ASP A 157 2.12 13.65 -17.51
CA ASP A 157 3.16 14.69 -17.38
C ASP A 157 3.03 15.92 -18.28
N ALA A 158 2.19 16.89 -17.89
CA ALA A 158 2.18 18.21 -18.47
C ALA A 158 3.48 18.99 -18.16
N THR A 159 4.39 18.43 -17.36
CA THR A 159 5.59 19.11 -16.87
C THR A 159 6.78 19.01 -17.84
N LEU A 160 6.72 18.17 -18.87
CA LEU A 160 7.82 18.02 -19.84
C LEU A 160 7.64 18.83 -21.13
N ARG A 161 6.50 19.53 -21.31
CA ARG A 161 6.25 20.34 -22.53
C ARG A 161 6.59 21.83 -22.43
N SER A 162 7.09 22.33 -21.32
CA SER A 162 7.34 23.77 -21.13
C SER A 162 8.82 24.17 -21.09
N LYS A 163 9.72 23.40 -21.70
CA LYS A 163 11.11 23.85 -21.91
C LYS A 163 11.59 23.54 -23.33
N ASP A 164 10.93 24.12 -24.32
CA ASP A 164 11.56 24.35 -25.61
C ASP A 164 11.55 25.86 -25.87
N PRO A 165 12.68 26.59 -25.63
CA PRO A 165 12.79 28.04 -25.82
C PRO A 165 13.17 28.42 -27.26
N THR A 166 13.06 27.51 -28.23
CA THR A 166 13.48 27.80 -29.62
C THR A 166 12.34 27.74 -30.61
N ARG A 167 11.37 28.66 -30.49
CA ARG A 167 10.58 29.06 -31.66
C ARG A 167 10.47 30.56 -31.71
N LYS A 168 11.62 31.20 -32.06
CA LYS A 168 11.63 32.56 -32.57
C LYS A 168 11.40 32.54 -34.09
N THR A 169 10.32 33.17 -34.46
CA THR A 169 10.06 34.03 -35.62
C THR A 169 10.77 33.75 -36.96
N LYS A 170 10.00 33.54 -37.98
CA LYS A 170 10.02 34.36 -39.18
C LYS A 170 8.64 34.46 -39.78
#